data_4ff6609700e524d495f79887451cdd8b
#
_entry.id   4ff6609700e524d495f79887451cdd8b
#
_cell.length_a   1.000
_cell.length_b   1.000
_cell.length_c   1.000
_cell.angle_alpha   90.00
_cell.angle_beta   90.00
_cell.angle_gamma   90.00
#
_symmetry.space_group_name_H-M   'P 1'
#
loop_
_entity.id
_entity.type
_entity.pdbx_description
1 polymer ?
#
loop_
_entity_poly.entity_id
_entity_poly.type
_entity_poly.pdbx_seq_one_letter_code
_entity_poly.pdbx_strand_id
1 'polypeptide(L)'
;AVTGMGIFTAPELHFMLHCTKCSLRQTLSVNQTNCHRSGHDGIIGEVRFLAQQRKILVLVIVVVKSYHIRWGGARGALVSCPRSYYNNRYRKKVSFLHDIWNPWHGCVKCSEGCQNCYMYFLDRMRDQNGAEIYKTKSGFSYPLQKDRTGHYKIQSGEQIRVCMTSDFFLEEADPWRAEAWDIMRQRSDVVFFLLTKRPQRVRECLPPDWGSGWDNIFFNVTCENQRRADERIPILFDLPFKHKGIMCAPFIGPVSIRQYFSAGQIEQVICGGENYDGARPCNFDWVKSLRQECVDANVTFCFIETGTVFIKDGKRYHLPSKQLQSRMAYKSGMNFQGSPIRFDLVDDWGYPIPQEDLYVPHFRANCETCGSKLICNGCSDCGKCL
;
A
#
# COMPACT_ATOMS: atom_id res chain seq x y z
N ALA A 1 -11.57 -12.87 -20.27
CA ALA A 1 -12.48 -12.97 -19.12
C ALA A 1 -13.89 -12.70 -19.59
N VAL A 2 -14.83 -13.47 -19.12
CA VAL A 2 -16.26 -13.32 -19.44
C VAL A 2 -16.96 -12.93 -18.13
N THR A 3 -17.53 -11.75 -18.07
CA THR A 3 -18.35 -11.31 -16.94
C THR A 3 -19.81 -11.50 -17.30
N GLY A 4 -20.59 -12.11 -16.44
CA GLY A 4 -22.03 -12.32 -16.62
C GLY A 4 -22.82 -11.58 -15.54
N MET A 5 -23.79 -10.79 -15.93
CA MET A 5 -24.77 -10.21 -15.05
C MET A 5 -26.09 -10.97 -15.24
N GLY A 6 -26.57 -11.64 -14.22
CA GLY A 6 -27.79 -12.44 -14.27
C GLY A 6 -28.98 -11.67 -13.70
N ILE A 7 -30.06 -11.58 -14.45
CA ILE A 7 -31.35 -11.11 -13.98
C ILE A 7 -32.27 -12.33 -13.85
N PHE A 8 -32.74 -12.60 -12.65
CA PHE A 8 -33.63 -13.73 -12.37
C PHE A 8 -35.10 -13.31 -12.53
N THR A 9 -35.79 -13.87 -13.53
CA THR A 9 -37.24 -13.86 -13.57
C THR A 9 -37.73 -15.30 -13.74
N ALA A 10 -38.58 -15.78 -12.86
CA ALA A 10 -39.20 -17.11 -13.02
C ALA A 10 -40.13 -17.07 -14.27
N PRO A 11 -40.06 -18.03 -15.19
CA PRO A 11 -39.38 -19.34 -15.20
C PRO A 11 -38.07 -19.44 -16.02
N GLU A 12 -37.50 -18.34 -16.49
CA GLU A 12 -36.32 -18.33 -17.37
C GLU A 12 -35.17 -17.55 -16.76
N LEU A 13 -33.98 -18.09 -16.90
CA LEU A 13 -32.71 -17.45 -16.49
C LEU A 13 -32.06 -16.79 -17.73
N HIS A 14 -31.96 -15.47 -17.71
CA HIS A 14 -31.28 -14.72 -18.75
C HIS A 14 -29.88 -14.29 -18.29
N PHE A 15 -28.86 -14.63 -19.06
CA PHE A 15 -27.49 -14.21 -18.82
C PHE A 15 -27.01 -13.27 -19.91
N MET A 16 -26.44 -12.15 -19.51
CA MET A 16 -25.70 -11.29 -20.43
C MET A 16 -24.22 -11.61 -20.32
N LEU A 17 -23.62 -12.07 -21.40
CA LEU A 17 -22.20 -12.34 -21.51
C LEU A 17 -21.51 -11.20 -22.27
N HIS A 18 -20.49 -10.64 -21.66
CA HIS A 18 -19.67 -9.61 -22.29
C HIS A 18 -18.22 -10.13 -22.39
N CYS A 19 -17.75 -10.25 -23.63
CA CYS A 19 -16.34 -10.58 -23.88
C CYS A 19 -15.59 -9.32 -24.31
N THR A 20 -14.72 -8.81 -23.44
CA THR A 20 -13.95 -7.59 -23.70
C THR A 20 -12.93 -7.72 -24.82
N LYS A 21 -12.54 -8.96 -25.20
CA LYS A 21 -11.58 -9.20 -26.30
C LYS A 21 -12.20 -9.30 -27.69
N CYS A 22 -13.50 -9.50 -27.81
CA CYS A 22 -14.16 -9.69 -29.11
C CYS A 22 -15.42 -8.84 -29.34
N SER A 23 -15.70 -7.87 -28.46
CA SER A 23 -16.86 -6.97 -28.50
C SER A 23 -18.21 -7.69 -28.72
N LEU A 24 -18.33 -8.95 -28.32
CA LEU A 24 -19.51 -9.76 -28.47
C LEU A 24 -20.42 -9.61 -27.26
N ARG A 25 -21.63 -9.10 -27.45
CA ARG A 25 -22.73 -9.15 -26.48
C ARG A 25 -23.74 -10.19 -26.96
N GLN A 26 -23.98 -11.21 -26.18
CA GLN A 26 -25.03 -12.19 -26.45
C GLN A 26 -25.89 -12.42 -25.22
N THR A 27 -27.18 -12.44 -25.40
CA THR A 27 -28.16 -12.83 -24.39
C THR A 27 -28.44 -14.31 -24.56
N LEU A 28 -28.25 -15.09 -23.50
CA LEU A 28 -28.53 -16.53 -23.49
C LEU A 28 -29.68 -16.79 -22.54
N SER A 29 -30.69 -17.49 -22.99
CA SER A 29 -31.79 -18.00 -22.16
C SER A 29 -31.62 -19.49 -21.95
N VAL A 30 -31.84 -19.90 -20.70
CA VAL A 30 -31.68 -21.31 -20.27
C VAL A 30 -33.02 -21.77 -19.70
N ASN A 31 -33.61 -22.79 -20.29
CA ASN A 31 -34.85 -23.39 -19.80
C ASN A 31 -34.57 -24.32 -18.62
N GLN A 32 -35.40 -24.24 -17.59
CA GLN A 32 -35.28 -24.99 -16.31
C GLN A 32 -35.52 -26.50 -16.41
N THR A 33 -35.85 -27.06 -17.58
CA THR A 33 -36.26 -28.45 -17.74
C THR A 33 -35.24 -29.50 -17.35
N ASN A 34 -33.99 -29.14 -17.07
CA ASN A 34 -32.91 -30.08 -16.73
C ASN A 34 -32.31 -29.87 -15.31
N CYS A 35 -33.06 -29.32 -14.38
CA CYS A 35 -32.60 -29.14 -13.00
C CYS A 35 -33.08 -30.28 -12.10
N HIS A 36 -32.16 -30.97 -11.44
CA HIS A 36 -32.44 -32.00 -10.43
C HIS A 36 -32.16 -31.46 -9.02
N ARG A 37 -33.12 -31.70 -8.12
CA ARG A 37 -32.91 -31.44 -6.69
C ARG A 37 -32.10 -32.56 -6.05
N SER A 38 -30.93 -32.29 -5.50
CA SER A 38 -30.21 -33.22 -4.66
C SER A 38 -30.57 -32.97 -3.20
N GLY A 39 -30.61 -34.03 -2.39
CA GLY A 39 -31.22 -34.07 -1.05
C GLY A 39 -30.52 -33.26 0.06
N HIS A 40 -29.74 -32.25 -0.27
CA HIS A 40 -29.21 -31.25 0.65
C HIS A 40 -29.32 -29.88 -0.04
N ASP A 41 -30.37 -29.16 0.24
CA ASP A 41 -30.67 -27.74 -0.07
C ASP A 41 -29.91 -27.05 -1.23
N GLY A 42 -29.62 -27.76 -2.32
CA GLY A 42 -28.98 -27.24 -3.52
C GLY A 42 -29.64 -27.77 -4.80
N ILE A 43 -29.78 -26.92 -5.81
CA ILE A 43 -30.22 -27.32 -7.16
C ILE A 43 -28.96 -27.54 -7.99
N ILE A 44 -28.81 -28.74 -8.60
CA ILE A 44 -27.75 -29.05 -9.55
C ILE A 44 -28.38 -29.03 -10.96
N GLY A 45 -27.87 -28.19 -11.85
CA GLY A 45 -28.32 -28.09 -13.24
C GLY A 45 -27.18 -28.30 -14.23
N GLU A 46 -27.44 -29.02 -15.31
CA GLU A 46 -26.51 -29.18 -16.44
C GLU A 46 -26.84 -28.14 -17.51
N VAL A 47 -25.88 -27.31 -17.89
CA VAL A 47 -26.04 -26.30 -18.93
C VAL A 47 -25.16 -26.68 -20.13
N ARG A 48 -25.79 -26.98 -21.28
CA ARG A 48 -25.06 -27.29 -22.54
C ARG A 48 -25.15 -26.08 -23.48
N PHE A 49 -24.00 -25.60 -23.90
CA PHE A 49 -23.89 -24.54 -24.90
C PHE A 49 -23.53 -25.13 -26.28
N LEU A 50 -24.32 -24.84 -27.27
CA LEU A 50 -23.99 -25.09 -28.68
C LEU A 50 -23.62 -23.75 -29.33
N ALA A 51 -22.31 -23.52 -29.51
CA ALA A 51 -21.85 -22.38 -30.30
C ALA A 51 -21.72 -22.81 -31.78
N GLN A 52 -22.58 -22.33 -32.62
CA GLN A 52 -22.37 -22.42 -34.06
C GLN A 52 -21.35 -21.36 -34.49
N GLN A 53 -20.25 -21.84 -34.98
CA GLN A 53 -19.06 -21.21 -35.56
C GLN A 53 -17.86 -21.02 -34.63
N ARG A 54 -16.88 -21.90 -34.94
CA ARG A 54 -15.50 -22.00 -34.40
C ARG A 54 -15.37 -22.58 -32.97
N LYS A 55 -14.65 -23.68 -32.90
CA LYS A 55 -14.30 -24.48 -31.72
C LYS A 55 -13.70 -23.66 -30.59
N ILE A 56 -14.49 -22.94 -29.83
CA ILE A 56 -14.09 -22.31 -28.57
C ILE A 56 -15.03 -22.85 -27.50
N LEU A 57 -14.49 -23.70 -26.64
CA LEU A 57 -15.18 -24.17 -25.44
C LEU A 57 -15.09 -23.06 -24.39
N VAL A 58 -16.20 -22.36 -24.14
CA VAL A 58 -16.28 -21.35 -23.08
C VAL A 58 -16.89 -22.02 -21.85
N LEU A 59 -16.12 -22.14 -20.80
CA LEU A 59 -16.58 -22.63 -19.52
C LEU A 59 -17.14 -21.45 -18.72
N VAL A 60 -18.43 -21.45 -18.43
CA VAL A 60 -19.07 -20.46 -17.55
C VAL A 60 -19.52 -21.15 -16.28
N ILE A 61 -18.96 -20.74 -15.16
CA ILE A 61 -19.36 -21.25 -13.83
C ILE A 61 -20.15 -20.12 -13.16
N VAL A 62 -21.41 -20.39 -12.84
CA VAL A 62 -22.25 -19.48 -12.07
C VAL A 62 -22.42 -20.04 -10.68
N VAL A 63 -21.90 -19.36 -9.68
CA VAL A 63 -22.10 -19.70 -8.28
C VAL A 63 -23.10 -18.71 -7.68
N VAL A 64 -24.28 -19.19 -7.35
CA VAL A 64 -25.25 -18.46 -6.56
C VAL A 64 -25.20 -19.05 -5.14
N LYS A 65 -25.31 -18.23 -4.10
CA LYS A 65 -25.39 -18.71 -2.71
C LYS A 65 -26.40 -19.86 -2.64
N SER A 66 -25.95 -21.10 -2.49
CA SER A 66 -26.75 -22.34 -2.41
C SER A 66 -26.87 -23.19 -3.69
N TYR A 67 -26.14 -22.90 -4.80
CA TYR A 67 -26.25 -23.69 -6.02
C TYR A 67 -24.87 -24.10 -6.54
N HIS A 68 -24.69 -25.41 -6.84
CA HIS A 68 -23.52 -25.95 -7.52
C HIS A 68 -23.93 -26.47 -8.91
N ILE A 69 -23.28 -25.98 -9.96
CA ILE A 69 -23.48 -26.44 -11.33
C ILE A 69 -22.32 -27.37 -11.70
N ARG A 70 -22.62 -28.59 -12.12
CA ARG A 70 -21.63 -29.58 -12.54
C ARG A 70 -21.55 -29.66 -14.05
N TRP A 71 -20.34 -29.67 -14.58
CA TRP A 71 -20.08 -29.81 -16.01
C TRP A 71 -19.83 -31.26 -16.39
N GLY A 72 -20.54 -31.77 -17.40
CA GLY A 72 -20.29 -33.05 -18.01
C GLY A 72 -19.49 -32.89 -19.30
N GLY A 73 -18.22 -33.21 -19.23
CA GLY A 73 -17.32 -33.30 -20.38
C GLY A 73 -16.01 -33.89 -19.96
N ALA A 74 -15.70 -35.06 -20.46
CA ALA A 74 -14.52 -35.90 -20.34
C ALA A 74 -13.58 -35.63 -19.12
N ARG A 75 -13.71 -36.51 -18.10
CA ARG A 75 -12.86 -36.66 -16.90
C ARG A 75 -13.01 -35.58 -15.83
N GLY A 76 -13.81 -35.94 -14.84
CA GLY A 76 -14.20 -35.13 -13.70
C GLY A 76 -13.06 -34.47 -12.95
N ALA A 77 -12.96 -33.16 -13.09
CA ALA A 77 -12.27 -32.31 -12.16
C ALA A 77 -13.32 -31.44 -11.45
N LEU A 78 -13.42 -31.56 -10.15
CA LEU A 78 -14.13 -30.62 -9.29
C LEU A 78 -13.39 -29.27 -9.38
N VAL A 79 -14.01 -28.28 -10.02
CA VAL A 79 -13.47 -26.93 -10.01
C VAL A 79 -14.01 -26.24 -8.77
N SER A 80 -13.11 -26.02 -7.82
CA SER A 80 -13.40 -25.26 -6.60
C SER A 80 -13.61 -23.76 -6.90
N CYS A 81 -14.46 -23.15 -6.09
CA CYS A 81 -14.91 -21.77 -6.10
C CYS A 81 -13.80 -20.72 -6.39
N PRO A 82 -14.12 -19.59 -7.05
CA PRO A 82 -13.17 -18.48 -7.32
C PRO A 82 -12.36 -17.98 -6.12
N ARG A 83 -12.82 -18.24 -4.90
CA ARG A 83 -12.06 -17.93 -3.67
C ARG A 83 -10.67 -18.57 -3.65
N SER A 84 -10.50 -19.75 -4.28
CA SER A 84 -9.18 -20.41 -4.41
C SER A 84 -8.31 -19.76 -5.50
N TYR A 85 -8.93 -19.16 -6.53
CA TYR A 85 -8.22 -18.44 -7.58
C TYR A 85 -7.65 -17.13 -7.05
N TYR A 86 -8.43 -16.37 -6.28
CA TYR A 86 -7.98 -15.17 -5.58
C TYR A 86 -6.87 -15.49 -4.58
N ASN A 87 -7.10 -16.46 -3.69
CA ASN A 87 -6.10 -16.89 -2.71
C ASN A 87 -4.79 -17.42 -3.32
N ASN A 88 -4.82 -18.04 -4.51
CA ASN A 88 -3.61 -18.55 -5.16
C ASN A 88 -2.86 -17.42 -5.92
N ARG A 89 -3.55 -16.38 -6.39
CA ARG A 89 -2.94 -15.26 -7.09
C ARG A 89 -2.20 -14.33 -6.12
N TYR A 90 -2.77 -14.10 -4.95
CA TYR A 90 -2.20 -13.23 -3.92
C TYR A 90 -1.31 -13.96 -2.89
N ARG A 91 -1.39 -15.28 -2.78
CA ARG A 91 -0.48 -16.09 -1.93
C ARG A 91 0.89 -16.37 -2.53
N LYS A 92 1.17 -15.99 -3.76
CA LYS A 92 2.53 -16.12 -4.30
C LYS A 92 3.41 -15.07 -3.66
N LYS A 93 4.29 -15.60 -2.77
CA LYS A 93 5.50 -14.96 -2.25
C LYS A 93 5.57 -13.47 -2.54
N VAL A 94 5.22 -12.67 -1.56
CA VAL A 94 5.58 -11.27 -1.54
C VAL A 94 7.07 -11.20 -1.84
N SER A 95 7.43 -10.74 -3.03
CA SER A 95 8.80 -10.49 -3.42
C SER A 95 9.21 -9.17 -2.77
N PHE A 96 9.99 -9.25 -1.73
CA PHE A 96 10.24 -8.20 -0.75
C PHE A 96 11.18 -7.07 -1.19
N LEU A 97 11.41 -6.87 -2.46
CA LEU A 97 12.43 -5.91 -2.93
C LEU A 97 11.87 -4.60 -3.50
N HIS A 98 10.55 -4.38 -3.43
CA HIS A 98 9.91 -3.38 -4.27
C HIS A 98 9.07 -2.35 -3.51
N ASP A 99 9.49 -1.98 -2.30
CA ASP A 99 8.72 -1.05 -1.46
C ASP A 99 9.07 0.44 -1.67
N ILE A 100 9.97 0.77 -2.60
CA ILE A 100 10.43 2.13 -2.84
C ILE A 100 10.39 2.47 -4.33
N TRP A 101 9.82 3.62 -4.65
CA TRP A 101 9.86 4.25 -5.96
C TRP A 101 10.46 5.64 -5.86
N ASN A 102 11.59 5.83 -6.50
CA ASN A 102 12.25 7.14 -6.62
C ASN A 102 12.22 7.59 -8.09
N PRO A 103 11.18 8.32 -8.51
CA PRO A 103 11.10 8.86 -9.88
C PRO A 103 12.19 9.88 -10.16
N TRP A 104 12.69 10.54 -9.14
CA TRP A 104 13.86 11.42 -9.18
C TRP A 104 14.71 11.25 -7.93
N HIS A 105 15.90 11.75 -7.97
CA HIS A 105 16.89 11.73 -6.90
C HIS A 105 17.39 13.13 -6.61
N GLY A 106 17.92 13.34 -5.40
CA GLY A 106 18.41 14.62 -4.93
C GLY A 106 17.31 15.48 -4.30
N CYS A 107 17.70 16.38 -3.42
CA CYS A 107 16.75 17.20 -2.66
C CYS A 107 17.37 18.51 -2.20
N VAL A 108 16.56 19.54 -1.98
CA VAL A 108 16.95 20.77 -1.30
C VAL A 108 16.52 20.71 0.17
N LYS A 109 17.39 21.07 1.09
CA LYS A 109 17.06 21.11 2.52
C LYS A 109 16.09 22.25 2.82
N CYS A 110 15.03 21.98 3.60
CA CYS A 110 13.99 22.97 3.89
C CYS A 110 13.63 23.12 5.38
N SER A 111 14.16 22.26 6.24
CA SER A 111 13.93 22.33 7.68
C SER A 111 15.12 21.79 8.46
N GLU A 112 15.09 22.00 9.79
CA GLU A 112 16.09 21.43 10.71
C GLU A 112 16.12 19.89 10.63
N GLY A 113 14.99 19.23 10.30
CA GLY A 113 14.95 17.80 10.06
C GLY A 113 15.74 17.33 8.83
N CYS A 114 16.15 18.25 7.96
CA CYS A 114 17.00 17.95 6.81
C CYS A 114 18.50 18.08 7.10
N GLN A 115 18.89 18.55 8.29
CA GLN A 115 20.29 18.84 8.63
C GLN A 115 21.18 17.63 8.44
N ASN A 116 20.82 16.49 9.03
CA ASN A 116 21.55 15.23 8.97
C ASN A 116 20.79 14.18 8.12
N CYS A 117 20.26 14.62 6.98
CA CYS A 117 19.45 13.74 6.11
C CYS A 117 20.28 12.54 5.64
N TYR A 118 19.74 11.35 5.85
CA TYR A 118 20.38 10.08 5.48
C TYR A 118 20.71 9.95 3.99
N MET A 119 19.91 10.58 3.12
CA MET A 119 20.15 10.57 1.68
C MET A 119 21.48 11.29 1.36
N TYR A 120 21.70 12.50 1.90
CA TYR A 120 22.96 13.22 1.73
C TYR A 120 24.15 12.47 2.32
N PHE A 121 23.96 11.76 3.45
CA PHE A 121 25.01 10.92 4.03
C PHE A 121 25.37 9.77 3.08
N LEU A 122 24.39 9.04 2.58
CA LEU A 122 24.59 7.89 1.70
C LEU A 122 25.21 8.29 0.34
N ASP A 123 24.82 9.44 -0.20
CA ASP A 123 25.37 9.96 -1.44
C ASP A 123 26.85 10.34 -1.25
N ARG A 124 27.18 11.06 -0.17
CA ARG A 124 28.57 11.35 0.15
C ARG A 124 29.42 10.08 0.29
N MET A 125 28.89 9.01 0.86
CA MET A 125 29.57 7.72 0.94
C MET A 125 29.81 7.05 -0.42
N ARG A 126 29.14 7.53 -1.48
CA ARG A 126 29.25 7.05 -2.86
C ARG A 126 29.89 8.07 -3.78
N ASP A 127 30.52 9.10 -3.21
CA ASP A 127 31.09 10.24 -3.95
C ASP A 127 30.05 10.94 -4.86
N GLN A 128 28.78 10.99 -4.39
CA GLN A 128 27.68 11.66 -5.07
C GLN A 128 27.25 12.91 -4.30
N ASN A 129 26.67 13.87 -5.03
CA ASN A 129 26.15 15.11 -4.46
C ASN A 129 24.63 15.00 -4.29
N GLY A 130 24.14 14.86 -3.07
CA GLY A 130 22.71 14.76 -2.77
C GLY A 130 21.90 16.04 -3.09
N ALA A 131 22.55 17.16 -3.42
CA ALA A 131 21.90 18.36 -3.92
C ALA A 131 21.73 18.36 -5.45
N GLU A 132 22.32 17.41 -6.17
CA GLU A 132 22.11 17.24 -7.59
C GLU A 132 20.78 16.54 -7.85
N ILE A 133 19.84 17.26 -8.46
CA ILE A 133 18.48 16.80 -8.67
C ILE A 133 18.33 16.36 -10.12
N TYR A 134 17.92 15.10 -10.31
CA TYR A 134 17.74 14.52 -11.64
C TYR A 134 16.63 13.49 -11.71
N LYS A 135 15.97 13.40 -12.87
CA LYS A 135 15.01 12.34 -13.20
C LYS A 135 15.74 11.00 -13.33
N THR A 136 15.25 9.97 -12.63
CA THR A 136 15.86 8.63 -12.74
C THR A 136 15.53 8.00 -14.09
N LYS A 137 16.52 7.36 -14.72
CA LYS A 137 16.35 6.78 -16.07
C LYS A 137 15.46 5.55 -16.05
N SER A 138 15.94 4.44 -15.50
CA SER A 138 15.20 3.17 -15.46
C SER A 138 14.23 3.05 -14.27
N GLY A 139 14.40 3.85 -13.23
CA GLY A 139 13.57 3.85 -12.02
C GLY A 139 12.27 4.63 -12.18
N PHE A 140 12.18 5.55 -13.13
CA PHE A 140 11.04 6.44 -13.28
C PHE A 140 9.72 5.67 -13.55
N SER A 141 9.74 4.75 -14.49
CA SER A 141 8.57 3.93 -14.84
C SER A 141 8.47 2.62 -14.03
N TYR A 142 9.19 2.51 -12.92
CA TYR A 142 9.27 1.28 -12.14
C TYR A 142 7.90 0.69 -11.73
N PRO A 143 6.89 1.48 -11.30
CA PRO A 143 5.57 0.92 -10.98
C PRO A 143 4.85 0.26 -12.14
N LEU A 144 5.21 0.60 -13.38
CA LEU A 144 4.65 0.01 -14.61
C LEU A 144 5.48 -1.17 -15.13
N GLN A 145 6.61 -1.50 -14.48
CA GLN A 145 7.45 -2.59 -14.95
C GLN A 145 6.81 -3.96 -14.70
N LYS A 146 6.91 -4.80 -15.72
CA LYS A 146 6.43 -6.18 -15.69
C LYS A 146 7.60 -7.16 -15.63
N ASP A 147 7.34 -8.32 -15.09
CA ASP A 147 8.25 -9.46 -15.13
C ASP A 147 8.21 -10.17 -16.50
N ARG A 148 9.00 -11.25 -16.66
CA ARG A 148 9.05 -12.02 -17.91
C ARG A 148 7.75 -12.75 -18.22
N THR A 149 6.85 -12.89 -17.26
CA THR A 149 5.53 -13.53 -17.41
C THR A 149 4.41 -12.53 -17.71
N GLY A 150 4.75 -11.23 -17.79
CA GLY A 150 3.82 -10.16 -18.11
C GLY A 150 3.06 -9.60 -16.90
N HIS A 151 3.36 -10.04 -15.67
CA HIS A 151 2.79 -9.50 -14.45
C HIS A 151 3.58 -8.28 -13.96
N TYR A 152 2.89 -7.32 -13.35
CA TYR A 152 3.57 -6.21 -12.69
C TYR A 152 4.48 -6.71 -11.58
N LYS A 153 5.67 -6.10 -11.46
CA LYS A 153 6.61 -6.40 -10.38
C LYS A 153 6.04 -6.00 -9.03
N ILE A 154 5.39 -4.83 -8.95
CA ILE A 154 4.60 -4.41 -7.81
C ILE A 154 3.21 -4.98 -8.00
N GLN A 155 2.74 -5.80 -7.07
CA GLN A 155 1.46 -6.48 -7.19
C GLN A 155 0.31 -5.59 -6.71
N SER A 156 -0.90 -5.86 -7.20
CA SER A 156 -2.11 -5.21 -6.72
C SER A 156 -2.27 -5.37 -5.21
N GLY A 157 -2.65 -4.31 -4.51
CA GLY A 157 -2.78 -4.28 -3.07
C GLY A 157 -1.48 -3.97 -2.30
N GLU A 158 -0.32 -3.93 -2.96
CA GLU A 158 0.93 -3.54 -2.30
C GLU A 158 0.98 -2.03 -2.03
N GLN A 159 1.78 -1.66 -1.02
CA GLN A 159 2.13 -0.26 -0.77
C GLN A 159 3.56 0.02 -1.20
N ILE A 160 3.78 1.14 -1.90
CA ILE A 160 5.08 1.62 -2.31
C ILE A 160 5.36 3.01 -1.74
N ARG A 161 6.55 3.20 -1.16
CA ARG A 161 6.99 4.51 -0.64
C ARG A 161 7.62 5.32 -1.76
N VAL A 162 7.18 6.56 -1.91
CA VAL A 162 7.59 7.43 -3.01
C VAL A 162 8.64 8.45 -2.54
N CYS A 163 9.64 8.71 -3.36
CA CYS A 163 10.67 9.73 -3.13
C CYS A 163 11.44 9.57 -1.81
N MET A 164 11.88 8.36 -1.50
CA MET A 164 12.72 8.14 -0.31
C MET A 164 14.10 8.81 -0.42
N THR A 165 14.54 9.17 -1.63
CA THR A 165 15.79 9.92 -1.89
C THR A 165 15.54 11.34 -2.40
N SER A 166 14.33 11.86 -2.17
CA SER A 166 13.92 13.21 -2.58
C SER A 166 12.69 13.66 -1.78
N ASP A 167 11.98 14.67 -2.28
CA ASP A 167 10.64 15.06 -1.86
C ASP A 167 9.75 15.15 -3.12
N PHE A 168 8.54 14.58 -3.08
CA PHE A 168 7.66 14.54 -4.25
C PHE A 168 7.21 15.95 -4.68
N PHE A 169 7.15 16.88 -3.74
CA PHE A 169 6.72 18.27 -3.97
C PHE A 169 7.88 19.25 -4.08
N LEU A 170 9.07 18.74 -4.42
CA LEU A 170 10.24 19.54 -4.72
C LEU A 170 10.00 20.37 -6.00
N GLU A 171 10.40 21.66 -6.02
CA GLU A 171 10.17 22.58 -7.13
C GLU A 171 10.90 22.15 -8.41
N GLU A 172 12.14 21.72 -8.27
CA GLU A 172 12.97 21.26 -9.38
C GLU A 172 12.42 19.99 -10.05
N ALA A 173 11.47 19.30 -9.42
CA ALA A 173 10.79 18.13 -9.99
C ALA A 173 9.49 18.46 -10.73
N ASP A 174 9.06 19.73 -10.77
CA ASP A 174 7.84 20.16 -11.45
C ASP A 174 7.73 19.66 -12.90
N PRO A 175 8.81 19.68 -13.72
CA PRO A 175 8.73 19.19 -15.09
C PRO A 175 8.42 17.69 -15.22
N TRP A 176 8.60 16.90 -14.16
CA TRP A 176 8.43 15.44 -14.19
C TRP A 176 7.21 14.97 -13.42
N ARG A 177 6.62 15.83 -12.60
CA ARG A 177 5.56 15.44 -11.65
C ARG A 177 4.28 14.99 -12.34
N ALA A 178 3.87 15.63 -13.43
CA ALA A 178 2.69 15.24 -14.18
C ALA A 178 2.77 13.78 -14.66
N GLU A 179 3.92 13.37 -15.21
CA GLU A 179 4.16 11.99 -15.64
C GLU A 179 4.15 11.00 -14.45
N ALA A 180 4.65 11.42 -13.28
CA ALA A 180 4.61 10.61 -12.07
C ALA A 180 3.16 10.44 -11.55
N TRP A 181 2.33 11.48 -11.62
CA TRP A 181 0.90 11.36 -11.32
C TRP A 181 0.18 10.41 -12.29
N ASP A 182 0.51 10.45 -13.59
CA ASP A 182 -0.05 9.53 -14.57
C ASP A 182 0.28 8.06 -14.26
N ILE A 183 1.49 7.79 -13.76
CA ILE A 183 1.88 6.45 -13.31
C ILE A 183 1.04 6.02 -12.11
N MET A 184 0.82 6.88 -11.13
CA MET A 184 -0.02 6.58 -9.95
C MET A 184 -1.48 6.33 -10.35
N ARG A 185 -2.01 7.08 -11.33
CA ARG A 185 -3.35 6.89 -11.88
C ARG A 185 -3.48 5.54 -12.59
N GLN A 186 -2.49 5.15 -13.39
CA GLN A 186 -2.48 3.86 -14.08
C GLN A 186 -2.38 2.68 -13.10
N ARG A 187 -1.83 2.89 -11.91
CA ARG A 187 -1.67 1.88 -10.86
C ARG A 187 -2.58 2.21 -9.67
N SER A 188 -3.88 2.40 -9.95
CA SER A 188 -4.91 2.61 -8.93
C SER A 188 -5.10 1.40 -7.99
N ASP A 189 -4.51 0.26 -8.34
CA ASP A 189 -4.44 -0.98 -7.58
C ASP A 189 -3.32 -1.04 -6.53
N VAL A 190 -2.46 -0.02 -6.46
CA VAL A 190 -1.29 0.06 -5.57
C VAL A 190 -1.40 1.30 -4.68
N VAL A 191 -1.13 1.16 -3.38
CA VAL A 191 -1.08 2.31 -2.47
C VAL A 191 0.25 3.04 -2.60
N PHE A 192 0.22 4.30 -2.97
CA PHE A 192 1.40 5.18 -3.00
C PHE A 192 1.49 5.98 -1.71
N PHE A 193 2.50 5.68 -0.91
CA PHE A 193 2.79 6.41 0.32
C PHE A 193 3.66 7.62 0.00
N LEU A 194 3.05 8.79 0.03
CA LEU A 194 3.71 10.08 -0.16
C LEU A 194 4.07 10.71 1.18
N LEU A 195 5.28 11.25 1.26
CA LEU A 195 5.76 11.97 2.43
C LEU A 195 6.43 13.26 2.01
N THR A 196 6.07 14.38 2.64
CA THR A 196 6.68 15.68 2.32
C THR A 196 7.00 16.52 3.56
N LYS A 197 7.97 17.40 3.38
CA LYS A 197 8.25 18.53 4.28
C LYS A 197 7.79 19.88 3.69
N ARG A 198 7.10 19.83 2.53
CA ARG A 198 6.65 21.00 1.76
C ARG A 198 5.12 20.98 1.54
N PRO A 199 4.29 20.86 2.59
CA PRO A 199 2.85 20.74 2.37
C PRO A 199 2.24 22.00 1.74
N GLN A 200 2.86 23.16 1.89
CA GLN A 200 2.43 24.42 1.29
C GLN A 200 2.42 24.40 -0.25
N ARG A 201 3.26 23.57 -0.88
CA ARG A 201 3.33 23.43 -2.34
C ARG A 201 2.33 22.42 -2.92
N VAL A 202 1.75 21.60 -2.08
CA VAL A 202 1.00 20.43 -2.54
C VAL A 202 -0.18 20.82 -3.43
N ARG A 203 -0.97 21.83 -3.03
CA ARG A 203 -2.19 22.21 -3.73
C ARG A 203 -1.94 22.59 -5.19
N GLU A 204 -0.87 23.31 -5.47
CA GLU A 204 -0.48 23.74 -6.83
C GLU A 204 0.13 22.60 -7.65
N CYS A 205 0.55 21.52 -7.00
CA CYS A 205 1.18 20.35 -7.61
C CYS A 205 0.20 19.19 -7.92
N LEU A 206 -1.07 19.34 -7.54
CA LEU A 206 -2.09 18.31 -7.79
C LEU A 206 -2.49 18.30 -9.27
N PRO A 207 -2.78 17.14 -9.86
CA PRO A 207 -3.26 17.07 -11.24
C PRO A 207 -4.67 17.67 -11.37
N PRO A 208 -5.06 18.17 -12.56
CA PRO A 208 -6.35 18.85 -12.75
C PRO A 208 -7.58 17.99 -12.43
N ASP A 209 -7.48 16.68 -12.57
CA ASP A 209 -8.52 15.70 -12.30
C ASP A 209 -8.47 15.12 -10.87
N TRP A 210 -7.75 15.74 -9.95
CA TRP A 210 -7.59 15.28 -8.58
C TRP A 210 -8.91 15.13 -7.81
N GLY A 211 -9.84 16.05 -8.03
CA GLY A 211 -11.15 16.05 -7.36
C GLY A 211 -11.02 16.08 -5.83
N SER A 212 -11.71 15.18 -5.16
CA SER A 212 -11.67 15.00 -3.70
C SER A 212 -10.52 14.11 -3.20
N GLY A 213 -9.65 13.66 -4.11
CA GLY A 213 -8.52 12.75 -3.82
C GLY A 213 -8.71 11.35 -4.37
N TRP A 214 -7.60 10.70 -4.70
CA TRP A 214 -7.57 9.32 -5.18
C TRP A 214 -7.47 8.33 -4.01
N ASP A 215 -8.14 7.18 -4.11
CA ASP A 215 -8.19 6.17 -3.05
C ASP A 215 -6.85 5.47 -2.80
N ASN A 216 -5.97 5.50 -3.78
CA ASN A 216 -4.67 4.83 -3.73
C ASN A 216 -3.52 5.73 -3.24
N ILE A 217 -3.81 6.90 -2.70
CA ILE A 217 -2.77 7.81 -2.19
C ILE A 217 -2.88 7.95 -0.68
N PHE A 218 -1.84 7.53 0.03
CA PHE A 218 -1.66 7.77 1.45
C PHE A 218 -0.68 8.93 1.67
N PHE A 219 -1.22 10.08 1.99
CA PHE A 219 -0.43 11.32 2.07
C PHE A 219 -0.01 11.63 3.50
N ASN A 220 1.27 11.92 3.69
CA ASN A 220 1.86 12.17 4.99
C ASN A 220 2.71 13.44 4.99
N VAL A 221 2.69 14.15 6.12
CA VAL A 221 3.61 15.27 6.39
C VAL A 221 4.62 14.89 7.46
N THR A 222 5.84 15.38 7.33
CA THR A 222 6.87 15.18 8.36
C THR A 222 6.71 16.22 9.46
N CYS A 223 6.66 15.78 10.73
CA CYS A 223 6.58 16.62 11.93
C CYS A 223 7.73 16.24 12.87
N GLU A 224 8.92 16.74 12.57
CA GLU A 224 10.15 16.36 13.27
C GLU A 224 10.27 16.94 14.70
N ASN A 225 9.52 17.98 15.02
CA ASN A 225 9.37 18.64 16.33
C ASN A 225 8.03 19.38 16.39
N GLN A 226 7.69 19.97 17.56
CA GLN A 226 6.41 20.67 17.76
C GLN A 226 6.18 21.80 16.76
N ARG A 227 7.18 22.64 16.53
CA ARG A 227 7.07 23.75 15.58
C ARG A 227 6.62 23.27 14.20
N ARG A 228 7.20 22.16 13.71
CA ARG A 228 6.83 21.60 12.39
C ARG A 228 5.47 20.91 12.39
N ALA A 229 5.06 20.36 13.52
CA ALA A 229 3.71 19.85 13.68
C ALA A 229 2.68 20.99 13.58
N ASP A 230 2.89 22.07 14.31
CA ASP A 230 1.99 23.22 14.33
C ASP A 230 1.92 23.97 12.99
N GLU A 231 3.03 24.00 12.24
CA GLU A 231 3.06 24.58 10.89
C GLU A 231 2.36 23.69 9.85
N ARG A 232 2.54 22.37 9.89
CA ARG A 232 2.21 21.49 8.77
C ARG A 232 0.90 20.72 8.91
N ILE A 233 0.46 20.42 10.13
CA ILE A 233 -0.78 19.66 10.34
C ILE A 233 -2.01 20.46 9.91
N PRO A 234 -2.15 21.76 10.21
CA PRO A 234 -3.26 22.53 9.68
C PRO A 234 -3.34 22.53 8.16
N ILE A 235 -2.18 22.66 7.47
CA ILE A 235 -2.12 22.59 6.02
C ILE A 235 -2.54 21.19 5.52
N LEU A 236 -2.06 20.11 6.18
CA LEU A 236 -2.47 18.75 5.85
C LEU A 236 -3.99 18.59 5.87
N PHE A 237 -4.68 19.19 6.84
CA PHE A 237 -6.13 19.07 6.95
C PHE A 237 -6.87 19.77 5.81
N ASP A 238 -6.34 20.88 5.31
CA ASP A 238 -6.92 21.64 4.20
C ASP A 238 -6.67 20.99 2.83
N LEU A 239 -5.79 20.00 2.76
CA LEU A 239 -5.46 19.33 1.50
C LEU A 239 -6.48 18.23 1.17
N PRO A 240 -6.89 18.09 -0.10
CA PRO A 240 -7.92 17.14 -0.52
C PRO A 240 -7.36 15.72 -0.71
N PHE A 241 -6.88 15.11 0.37
CA PHE A 241 -6.48 13.69 0.39
C PHE A 241 -7.47 12.90 1.23
N LYS A 242 -7.82 11.69 0.77
CA LYS A 242 -8.69 10.77 1.50
C LYS A 242 -7.96 10.16 2.69
N HIS A 243 -6.70 9.76 2.50
CA HIS A 243 -5.87 9.11 3.52
C HIS A 243 -4.75 10.04 3.94
N LYS A 244 -4.68 10.32 5.24
CA LYS A 244 -3.75 11.26 5.83
C LYS A 244 -3.03 10.69 7.04
N GLY A 245 -1.72 10.92 7.11
CA GLY A 245 -0.89 10.51 8.23
C GLY A 245 0.19 11.52 8.58
N ILE A 246 0.88 11.25 9.67
CA ILE A 246 1.96 12.09 10.21
C ILE A 246 3.19 11.22 10.39
N MET A 247 4.35 11.75 10.02
CA MET A 247 5.63 11.11 10.26
C MET A 247 6.56 12.00 11.09
N CYS A 248 6.80 11.62 12.34
CA CYS A 248 7.81 12.22 13.21
C CYS A 248 9.16 11.50 13.00
N ALA A 249 9.75 11.66 11.82
CA ALA A 249 11.05 11.07 11.46
C ALA A 249 11.84 12.02 10.52
N PRO A 250 12.98 12.56 10.99
CA PRO A 250 13.62 12.28 12.28
C PRO A 250 12.86 12.90 13.45
N PHE A 251 12.73 12.17 14.56
CA PHE A 251 12.11 12.65 15.78
C PHE A 251 13.16 13.33 16.66
N ILE A 252 13.29 14.66 16.52
CA ILE A 252 14.39 15.46 17.08
C ILE A 252 13.95 16.42 18.19
N GLY A 253 12.72 16.39 18.55
CA GLY A 253 12.13 17.15 19.67
C GLY A 253 10.77 16.56 20.05
N PRO A 254 10.23 16.88 21.25
CA PRO A 254 8.92 16.40 21.65
C PRO A 254 7.84 16.96 20.70
N VAL A 255 6.80 16.16 20.46
CA VAL A 255 5.65 16.50 19.65
C VAL A 255 4.40 16.07 20.40
N SER A 256 3.45 16.98 20.57
CA SER A 256 2.08 16.70 21.00
C SER A 256 1.12 17.09 19.87
N ILE A 257 0.26 16.16 19.51
CA ILE A 257 -0.73 16.33 18.43
C ILE A 257 -2.15 16.05 18.89
N ARG A 258 -2.35 15.94 20.20
CA ARG A 258 -3.65 15.64 20.83
C ARG A 258 -4.77 16.54 20.31
N GLN A 259 -4.50 17.82 20.16
CA GLN A 259 -5.46 18.83 19.68
C GLN A 259 -5.95 18.58 18.25
N TYR A 260 -5.18 17.85 17.45
CA TYR A 260 -5.49 17.62 16.04
C TYR A 260 -6.32 16.35 15.80
N PHE A 261 -6.43 15.46 16.78
CA PHE A 261 -7.20 14.23 16.62
C PHE A 261 -8.72 14.43 16.55
N SER A 262 -9.22 15.54 17.13
CA SER A 262 -10.65 15.86 17.06
C SER A 262 -11.18 16.06 15.65
N ALA A 263 -10.32 16.37 14.69
CA ALA A 263 -10.68 16.49 13.28
C ALA A 263 -10.96 15.13 12.60
N GLY A 264 -10.56 14.01 13.22
CA GLY A 264 -10.80 12.64 12.70
C GLY A 264 -10.10 12.31 11.37
N GLN A 265 -9.11 13.12 10.97
CA GLN A 265 -8.47 12.99 9.65
C GLN A 265 -7.12 12.24 9.67
N ILE A 266 -6.54 12.02 10.87
CA ILE A 266 -5.25 11.36 11.00
C ILE A 266 -5.50 9.87 11.20
N GLU A 267 -5.03 9.03 10.28
CA GLU A 267 -5.21 7.59 10.33
C GLU A 267 -3.99 6.86 10.91
N GLN A 268 -2.79 7.47 10.77
CA GLN A 268 -1.55 6.86 11.22
C GLN A 268 -0.52 7.91 11.66
N VAL A 269 0.22 7.58 12.71
CA VAL A 269 1.40 8.32 13.16
C VAL A 269 2.60 7.39 13.19
N ILE A 270 3.66 7.78 12.48
CA ILE A 270 4.92 7.05 12.44
C ILE A 270 5.98 7.88 13.13
N CYS A 271 6.81 7.29 13.99
CA CYS A 271 7.99 7.98 14.51
C CYS A 271 9.26 7.16 14.37
N GLY A 272 10.38 7.85 14.30
CA GLY A 272 11.71 7.25 14.21
C GLY A 272 12.82 8.26 14.43
N GLY A 273 13.91 7.82 15.05
CA GLY A 273 15.08 8.67 15.32
C GLY A 273 15.91 8.94 14.07
N GLU A 274 16.83 9.89 14.20
CA GLU A 274 17.78 10.26 13.14
C GLU A 274 18.92 9.23 13.03
N ASN A 275 19.42 9.03 11.83
CA ASN A 275 20.41 7.99 11.55
C ASN A 275 21.74 8.55 11.08
N TYR A 276 22.79 7.72 11.23
CA TYR A 276 24.15 7.94 10.77
C TYR A 276 24.90 9.03 11.56
N ASP A 277 25.96 9.57 10.99
CA ASP A 277 26.83 10.54 11.63
C ASP A 277 26.10 11.86 11.92
N GLY A 278 26.40 12.43 13.08
CA GLY A 278 25.76 13.67 13.53
C GLY A 278 24.33 13.49 14.03
N ALA A 279 23.80 12.27 14.09
CA ALA A 279 22.43 12.00 14.53
C ALA A 279 22.12 12.61 15.90
N ARG A 280 21.05 13.38 15.96
CA ARG A 280 20.53 13.96 17.20
C ARG A 280 19.79 12.89 18.00
N PRO A 281 19.77 12.99 19.33
CA PRO A 281 19.12 11.99 20.16
C PRO A 281 17.60 11.92 19.92
N CYS A 282 17.07 10.70 19.81
CA CYS A 282 15.66 10.41 19.97
C CYS A 282 15.42 9.99 21.44
N ASN A 283 14.55 10.69 22.14
CA ASN A 283 14.21 10.37 23.52
C ASN A 283 13.00 9.45 23.58
N PHE A 284 13.12 8.34 24.32
CA PHE A 284 12.03 7.37 24.46
C PHE A 284 10.81 7.93 25.17
N ASP A 285 10.98 8.93 26.06
CA ASP A 285 9.84 9.57 26.71
C ASP A 285 8.95 10.31 25.71
N TRP A 286 9.54 10.94 24.68
CA TRP A 286 8.77 11.54 23.60
C TRP A 286 7.97 10.50 22.82
N VAL A 287 8.59 9.33 22.56
CA VAL A 287 7.92 8.22 21.87
C VAL A 287 6.73 7.71 22.67
N LYS A 288 6.90 7.53 24.00
CA LYS A 288 5.83 7.10 24.91
C LYS A 288 4.69 8.10 24.96
N SER A 289 4.99 9.41 25.06
CA SER A 289 3.99 10.46 25.10
C SER A 289 3.17 10.51 23.83
N LEU A 290 3.83 10.57 22.66
CA LEU A 290 3.16 10.59 21.37
C LEU A 290 2.32 9.32 21.13
N ARG A 291 2.83 8.15 21.51
CA ARG A 291 2.07 6.90 21.49
C ARG A 291 0.79 6.98 22.32
N GLN A 292 0.90 7.50 23.54
CA GLN A 292 -0.28 7.58 24.41
C GLN A 292 -1.39 8.44 23.80
N GLU A 293 -1.03 9.56 23.17
CA GLU A 293 -2.00 10.39 22.45
C GLU A 293 -2.68 9.64 21.31
N CYS A 294 -1.93 8.82 20.56
CA CYS A 294 -2.49 7.99 19.49
C CYS A 294 -3.40 6.87 20.04
N VAL A 295 -3.04 6.24 21.17
CA VAL A 295 -3.88 5.25 21.83
C VAL A 295 -5.20 5.86 22.30
N ASP A 296 -5.15 7.03 22.93
CA ASP A 296 -6.33 7.75 23.41
C ASP A 296 -7.28 8.11 22.27
N ALA A 297 -6.74 8.38 21.08
CA ALA A 297 -7.48 8.73 19.87
C ALA A 297 -7.83 7.52 18.98
N ASN A 298 -7.43 6.30 19.37
CA ASN A 298 -7.55 5.08 18.56
C ASN A 298 -6.93 5.19 17.15
N VAL A 299 -5.80 5.90 17.02
CA VAL A 299 -5.03 6.10 15.80
C VAL A 299 -3.82 5.17 15.79
N THR A 300 -3.56 4.55 14.64
CA THR A 300 -2.41 3.63 14.49
C THR A 300 -1.09 4.36 14.74
N PHE A 301 -0.26 3.79 15.62
CA PHE A 301 1.05 4.32 15.97
C PHE A 301 2.18 3.33 15.69
N CYS A 302 3.24 3.80 15.02
CA CYS A 302 4.38 2.99 14.65
C CYS A 302 5.69 3.62 15.04
N PHE A 303 6.45 2.93 15.89
CA PHE A 303 7.83 3.27 16.20
C PHE A 303 8.77 2.41 15.36
N ILE A 304 9.28 2.99 14.25
CA ILE A 304 9.98 2.23 13.20
C ILE A 304 11.46 2.04 13.48
N GLU A 305 12.10 2.97 14.20
CA GLU A 305 13.52 2.90 14.52
C GLU A 305 13.91 3.87 15.66
N THR A 306 14.87 3.47 16.48
CA THR A 306 15.37 4.31 17.59
C THR A 306 16.24 5.46 17.12
N GLY A 307 16.77 5.39 15.91
CA GLY A 307 17.86 6.24 15.46
C GLY A 307 19.23 5.78 16.02
N THR A 308 20.30 6.42 15.53
CA THR A 308 21.68 6.09 15.93
C THR A 308 21.94 6.47 17.39
N VAL A 309 21.37 7.58 17.85
CA VAL A 309 21.48 8.04 19.23
C VAL A 309 20.11 7.98 19.90
N PHE A 310 20.01 7.18 20.95
CA PHE A 310 18.76 6.95 21.65
C PHE A 310 18.91 7.22 23.15
N ILE A 311 17.95 7.91 23.75
CA ILE A 311 17.90 8.17 25.18
C ILE A 311 16.74 7.40 25.79
N LYS A 312 17.03 6.59 26.81
CA LYS A 312 16.03 5.88 27.58
C LYS A 312 16.44 5.84 29.05
N ASP A 313 15.52 6.17 29.95
CA ASP A 313 15.73 6.19 31.41
C ASP A 313 16.99 7.00 31.80
N GLY A 314 17.15 8.18 31.17
CA GLY A 314 18.30 9.06 31.36
C GLY A 314 19.61 8.58 30.75
N LYS A 315 19.69 7.37 30.24
CA LYS A 315 20.87 6.80 29.61
C LYS A 315 20.91 7.02 28.12
N ARG A 316 22.09 7.34 27.59
CA ARG A 316 22.33 7.52 26.15
C ARG A 316 22.95 6.23 25.58
N TYR A 317 22.31 5.76 24.50
CA TYR A 317 22.73 4.57 23.76
C TYR A 317 23.18 4.97 22.36
N HIS A 318 24.24 4.34 21.86
CA HIS A 318 24.68 4.45 20.48
C HIS A 318 24.35 3.15 19.73
N LEU A 319 23.48 3.23 18.72
CA LEU A 319 22.93 2.10 17.97
C LEU A 319 23.30 2.27 16.48
N PRO A 320 24.48 1.83 16.03
CA PRO A 320 24.99 2.18 14.68
C PRO A 320 24.29 1.45 13.54
N SER A 321 23.69 0.29 13.80
CA SER A 321 23.07 -0.55 12.79
C SER A 321 21.57 -0.26 12.65
N LYS A 322 21.11 -0.03 11.42
CA LYS A 322 19.68 0.16 11.11
C LYS A 322 18.82 -1.04 11.54
N GLN A 323 19.33 -2.25 11.39
CA GLN A 323 18.65 -3.46 11.85
C GLN A 323 18.49 -3.47 13.37
N LEU A 324 19.55 -3.09 14.11
CA LEU A 324 19.48 -2.99 15.55
C LEU A 324 18.50 -1.93 16.00
N GLN A 325 18.48 -0.76 15.35
CA GLN A 325 17.55 0.33 15.63
C GLN A 325 16.10 -0.11 15.45
N SER A 326 15.78 -0.73 14.31
CA SER A 326 14.43 -1.25 14.02
C SER A 326 14.03 -2.37 14.98
N ARG A 327 14.97 -3.29 15.30
CA ARG A 327 14.73 -4.38 16.26
C ARG A 327 14.44 -3.84 17.68
N MET A 328 15.18 -2.83 18.12
CA MET A 328 14.97 -2.24 19.44
C MET A 328 13.65 -1.47 19.51
N ALA A 329 13.30 -0.75 18.44
CA ALA A 329 12.01 -0.08 18.35
C ALA A 329 10.85 -1.08 18.41
N TYR A 330 10.90 -2.16 17.64
CA TYR A 330 9.89 -3.22 17.68
C TYR A 330 9.77 -3.88 19.06
N LYS A 331 10.92 -4.29 19.65
CA LYS A 331 10.96 -4.94 20.97
C LYS A 331 10.51 -4.01 22.11
N SER A 332 10.46 -2.71 21.90
CA SER A 332 9.94 -1.78 22.90
C SER A 332 8.44 -1.94 23.17
N GLY A 333 7.69 -2.63 22.27
CA GLY A 333 6.24 -2.81 22.38
C GLY A 333 5.45 -1.52 22.17
N MET A 334 6.06 -0.49 21.57
CA MET A 334 5.39 0.81 21.37
C MET A 334 4.40 0.82 20.21
N ASN A 335 4.49 -0.11 19.27
CA ASN A 335 3.53 -0.18 18.18
C ASN A 335 2.11 -0.39 18.70
N PHE A 336 1.16 0.31 18.11
CA PHE A 336 -0.25 0.22 18.44
C PHE A 336 -1.09 0.24 17.16
N GLN A 337 -1.98 -0.71 17.01
CA GLN A 337 -2.95 -0.74 15.92
C GLN A 337 -4.24 -0.09 16.39
N GLY A 338 -4.56 1.06 15.81
CA GLY A 338 -5.82 1.76 16.00
C GLY A 338 -6.89 1.30 15.02
N SER A 339 -7.77 2.22 14.64
CA SER A 339 -8.80 2.00 13.63
C SER A 339 -8.18 1.49 12.32
N PRO A 340 -8.78 0.50 11.65
CA PRO A 340 -8.28 0.01 10.37
C PRO A 340 -8.31 1.10 9.30
N ILE A 341 -7.18 1.27 8.60
CA ILE A 341 -7.11 2.13 7.41
C ILE A 341 -7.62 1.31 6.24
N ARG A 342 -8.67 1.78 5.56
CA ARG A 342 -9.32 1.08 4.46
C ARG A 342 -9.09 1.82 3.16
N PHE A 343 -8.53 1.13 2.17
CA PHE A 343 -8.35 1.65 0.83
C PHE A 343 -9.35 0.96 -0.10
N ASP A 344 -10.15 1.73 -0.82
CA ASP A 344 -11.11 1.21 -1.79
C ASP A 344 -10.44 1.06 -3.16
N LEU A 345 -9.51 0.09 -3.25
CA LEU A 345 -8.74 -0.17 -4.46
C LEU A 345 -9.44 -1.18 -5.37
N VAL A 346 -9.15 -1.07 -6.66
CA VAL A 346 -9.59 -2.02 -7.68
C VAL A 346 -8.37 -2.57 -8.42
N ASP A 347 -8.46 -3.83 -8.82
CA ASP A 347 -7.42 -4.47 -9.64
C ASP A 347 -7.48 -4.02 -11.11
N ASP A 348 -6.53 -4.49 -11.93
CA ASP A 348 -6.44 -4.17 -13.38
C ASP A 348 -7.68 -4.60 -14.17
N TRP A 349 -8.60 -5.34 -13.58
CA TRP A 349 -9.88 -5.75 -14.19
C TRP A 349 -11.09 -5.01 -13.64
N GLY A 350 -10.87 -4.08 -12.69
CA GLY A 350 -11.91 -3.30 -12.05
C GLY A 350 -12.64 -4.02 -10.91
N TYR A 351 -12.10 -5.13 -10.39
CA TYR A 351 -12.68 -5.79 -9.23
C TYR A 351 -12.11 -5.19 -7.94
N PRO A 352 -12.97 -4.98 -6.92
CA PRO A 352 -12.50 -4.54 -5.61
C PRO A 352 -11.46 -5.49 -5.02
N ILE A 353 -10.36 -4.95 -4.51
CA ILE A 353 -9.34 -5.71 -3.80
C ILE A 353 -9.83 -5.91 -2.35
N PRO A 354 -9.91 -7.17 -1.85
CA PRO A 354 -10.30 -7.41 -0.46
C PRO A 354 -9.35 -6.74 0.53
N GLN A 355 -9.88 -6.17 1.61
CA GLN A 355 -9.07 -5.45 2.60
C GLN A 355 -8.01 -6.35 3.26
N GLU A 356 -8.28 -7.66 3.40
CA GLU A 356 -7.33 -8.65 3.89
C GLU A 356 -6.13 -8.89 2.97
N ASP A 357 -6.24 -8.54 1.69
CA ASP A 357 -5.19 -8.67 0.69
C ASP A 357 -4.37 -7.39 0.52
N LEU A 358 -4.84 -6.27 1.09
CA LEU A 358 -4.12 -5.01 1.07
C LEU A 358 -2.93 -5.04 2.03
N TYR A 359 -1.87 -4.34 1.64
CA TYR A 359 -0.75 -4.07 2.53
C TYR A 359 -1.24 -3.25 3.74
N VAL A 360 -0.99 -3.78 4.94
CA VAL A 360 -1.24 -3.04 6.17
C VAL A 360 0.09 -2.42 6.61
N PRO A 361 0.25 -1.08 6.53
CA PRO A 361 1.48 -0.41 6.90
C PRO A 361 1.95 -0.82 8.31
N HIS A 362 3.24 -1.14 8.44
CA HIS A 362 3.97 -1.42 9.66
C HIS A 362 3.68 -2.73 10.38
N PHE A 363 2.46 -3.30 10.31
CA PHE A 363 2.14 -4.53 11.03
C PHE A 363 2.49 -5.80 10.23
N ARG A 364 2.26 -5.78 8.92
CA ARG A 364 2.76 -6.85 8.03
C ARG A 364 4.27 -6.75 7.76
N ALA A 365 4.88 -5.63 8.10
CA ALA A 365 6.27 -5.36 7.78
C ALA A 365 7.24 -5.71 8.92
N ASN A 366 6.79 -6.36 9.98
CA ASN A 366 7.64 -6.72 11.09
C ASN A 366 7.62 -8.24 11.33
N CYS A 367 8.79 -8.86 11.32
CA CYS A 367 8.92 -10.26 11.73
C CYS A 367 8.55 -10.40 13.20
N GLU A 368 7.62 -11.28 13.53
CA GLU A 368 7.16 -11.53 14.90
C GLU A 368 8.32 -11.99 15.81
N THR A 369 9.32 -12.66 15.25
CA THR A 369 10.45 -13.19 16.01
C THR A 369 11.53 -12.16 16.29
N CYS A 370 11.87 -11.31 15.31
CA CYS A 370 13.02 -10.39 15.44
C CYS A 370 12.67 -8.92 15.26
N GLY A 371 11.43 -8.59 14.89
CA GLY A 371 10.99 -7.24 14.62
C GLY A 371 11.61 -6.61 13.37
N SER A 372 12.41 -7.35 12.61
CA SER A 372 12.87 -6.86 11.31
C SER A 372 11.66 -6.67 10.41
N LYS A 373 11.67 -5.62 9.60
CA LYS A 373 10.67 -5.45 8.54
C LYS A 373 10.62 -6.74 7.72
N LEU A 374 9.45 -7.15 7.29
CA LEU A 374 9.20 -8.37 6.50
C LEU A 374 9.93 -8.41 5.14
N ILE A 375 10.90 -7.58 4.95
CA ILE A 375 11.96 -7.68 3.94
C ILE A 375 13.07 -8.65 4.43
N CYS A 376 12.76 -9.48 5.39
CA CYS A 376 13.61 -10.53 5.88
C CYS A 376 13.52 -11.70 4.88
N ASN A 377 14.51 -11.82 4.01
CA ASN A 377 14.68 -12.98 3.12
C ASN A 377 15.02 -14.24 3.95
N GLY A 378 14.00 -14.79 4.66
CA GLY A 378 14.20 -16.01 5.39
C GLY A 378 15.24 -15.90 6.52
N CYS A 379 15.29 -14.71 7.16
CA CYS A 379 15.99 -14.52 8.41
C CYS A 379 17.51 -14.81 8.45
N SER A 380 18.20 -14.50 7.38
CA SER A 380 19.66 -14.34 7.46
C SER A 380 20.10 -13.34 8.54
N ASP A 381 19.21 -12.42 8.92
CA ASP A 381 19.54 -11.32 9.83
C ASP A 381 19.47 -11.68 11.32
N CYS A 382 18.69 -12.66 11.73
CA CYS A 382 18.64 -13.09 13.13
C CYS A 382 18.89 -14.58 13.34
N GLY A 383 18.97 -15.39 12.28
CA GLY A 383 19.22 -16.83 12.34
C GLY A 383 18.14 -17.65 13.07
N LYS A 384 16.96 -17.06 13.35
CA LYS A 384 15.92 -17.69 14.16
C LYS A 384 14.72 -18.22 13.39
N CYS A 385 14.63 -17.91 12.09
CA CYS A 385 13.52 -18.34 11.24
C CYS A 385 13.94 -19.33 10.15
N LEU A 386 15.06 -20.00 10.32
CA LEU A 386 15.50 -21.14 9.50
C LEU A 386 14.97 -22.44 10.08
#